data_4dfa5c62c3928555afb62fd45c0fdd49
#
_entry.id   4dfa5c62c3928555afb62fd45c0fdd49
#
_cell.length_a   1.000
_cell.length_b   1.000
_cell.length_c   1.000
_cell.angle_alpha   90.00
_cell.angle_beta   90.00
_cell.angle_gamma   90.00
#
_symmetry.space_group_name_H-M   'P 1'
#
loop_
_entity.id
_entity.type
_entity.pdbx_description
1 polymer ?
#
loop_
_entity_poly.entity_id
_entity_poly.type
_entity_poly.pdbx_seq_one_letter_code
_entity_poly.pdbx_strand_id
1 'polypeptide(L)'
;MGSRKDFETLIPDKIRKKLRNDGVPFSELRQASKTPENLIEAIYRYWRGGNIRIERNWNGIPAEAKNVSYSNSACLLPDDRIYLENSTFRDLWKAATWNVNSIRTRLPLLLEWLEEQNPDVVCLQETKVEDAQFPAWELRQAGYESVCYGQKSYNGVAILSKHPIKDVQLGFHNCYDQDNARLIAATVSGVRLVNVYIPQGQTTESDKFKYKLTFIEELIQEILAENFSDSPLAIMGDFNIAPKAEDVSNPEAMQNKVSFHPEEHALLAKLTDFGLCDLFRKFDPRSGQFSWWDFRTQGFERGEGMRIDFILANTVLTSSCQACIIDTEARQQDRPSDHAPVIGEFKL
;
A
#
# COMPACT_ATOMS: atom_id res chain seq x y z
N MET A 1 35.23 -6.32 21.38
CA MET A 1 35.11 -4.95 20.83
C MET A 1 35.35 -5.03 19.33
N GLY A 2 34.28 -5.10 18.51
CA GLY A 2 34.37 -5.11 17.05
C GLY A 2 34.94 -3.80 16.52
N SER A 3 35.71 -3.84 15.45
CA SER A 3 36.34 -2.66 14.86
C SER A 3 35.30 -1.69 14.29
N ARG A 4 35.68 -0.41 14.12
CA ARG A 4 34.81 0.64 13.54
C ARG A 4 34.26 0.27 12.16
N LYS A 5 35.01 -0.55 11.39
CA LYS A 5 34.59 -1.07 10.07
C LYS A 5 33.45 -2.08 10.13
N ASP A 6 33.41 -2.91 11.16
CA ASP A 6 32.43 -4.01 11.21
C ASP A 6 31.01 -3.51 11.49
N PHE A 7 30.88 -2.42 12.25
CA PHE A 7 29.60 -1.81 12.59
C PHE A 7 28.94 -1.08 11.40
N GLU A 8 29.75 -0.27 10.68
CA GLU A 8 29.22 0.48 9.51
C GLU A 8 28.81 -0.45 8.37
N THR A 9 29.35 -1.68 8.28
CA THR A 9 28.98 -2.67 7.26
C THR A 9 27.65 -3.36 7.53
N LEU A 10 27.15 -3.32 8.77
CA LEU A 10 25.86 -3.88 9.16
C LEU A 10 24.67 -2.98 8.77
N ILE A 11 24.94 -1.72 8.42
CA ILE A 11 23.91 -0.75 8.08
C ILE A 11 23.84 -0.61 6.55
N PRO A 12 22.70 -0.85 5.91
CA PRO A 12 22.53 -0.68 4.47
C PRO A 12 22.96 0.71 3.98
N ASP A 13 23.57 0.78 2.79
CA ASP A 13 24.10 2.00 2.20
C ASP A 13 23.09 3.12 2.09
N LYS A 14 21.84 2.80 1.78
CA LYS A 14 20.71 3.72 1.66
C LYS A 14 20.43 4.44 2.99
N ILE A 15 20.43 3.68 4.09
CA ILE A 15 20.26 4.21 5.45
C ILE A 15 21.45 5.08 5.84
N ARG A 16 22.67 4.63 5.55
CA ARG A 16 23.90 5.42 5.79
C ARG A 16 23.86 6.76 5.05
N LYS A 17 23.39 6.76 3.80
CA LYS A 17 23.26 7.98 2.98
C LYS A 17 22.21 8.93 3.57
N LYS A 18 21.07 8.42 4.02
CA LYS A 18 20.01 9.23 4.64
C LYS A 18 20.51 9.86 5.96
N LEU A 19 21.10 9.07 6.86
CA LEU A 19 21.64 9.56 8.12
C LEU A 19 22.71 10.67 7.91
N ARG A 20 23.55 10.52 6.87
CA ARG A 20 24.52 11.57 6.50
C ARG A 20 23.85 12.84 5.99
N ASN A 21 22.82 12.69 5.14
CA ASN A 21 22.09 13.84 4.60
C ASN A 21 21.33 14.61 5.70
N ASP A 22 20.82 13.87 6.69
CA ASP A 22 20.10 14.44 7.83
C ASP A 22 21.05 14.95 8.95
N GLY A 23 22.36 14.92 8.70
CA GLY A 23 23.36 15.45 9.62
C GLY A 23 23.54 14.63 10.90
N VAL A 24 23.13 13.34 10.92
CA VAL A 24 23.28 12.45 12.07
C VAL A 24 24.67 11.78 12.04
N PRO A 25 25.63 12.15 12.92
CA PRO A 25 26.95 11.59 12.87
C PRO A 25 26.98 10.18 13.45
N PHE A 26 27.42 9.19 12.65
CA PHE A 26 27.56 7.79 13.06
C PHE A 26 28.42 7.60 14.32
N SER A 27 29.46 8.42 14.49
CA SER A 27 30.34 8.38 15.66
C SER A 27 29.59 8.69 16.96
N GLU A 28 28.58 9.53 16.90
CA GLU A 28 27.76 9.92 18.06
C GLU A 28 26.71 8.88 18.41
N LEU A 29 26.06 8.29 17.40
CA LEU A 29 25.13 7.16 17.59
C LEU A 29 25.85 5.97 18.26
N ARG A 30 27.11 5.71 17.90
CA ARG A 30 27.91 4.63 18.47
C ARG A 30 28.33 4.89 19.92
N GLN A 31 28.61 6.14 20.28
CA GLN A 31 28.96 6.50 21.67
C GLN A 31 27.76 6.41 22.62
N ALA A 32 26.57 6.48 22.06
CA ALA A 32 25.32 6.56 22.78
C ALA A 32 24.62 5.22 23.02
N SER A 33 25.17 4.09 22.51
CA SER A 33 24.57 2.77 22.70
C SER A 33 25.57 1.76 23.24
N LYS A 34 25.17 1.00 24.28
CA LYS A 34 25.99 -0.08 24.86
C LYS A 34 25.96 -1.36 24.03
N THR A 35 24.91 -1.56 23.23
CA THR A 35 24.77 -2.77 22.39
C THR A 35 24.54 -2.38 20.93
N PRO A 36 25.19 -3.09 19.97
CA PRO A 36 24.99 -2.87 18.55
C PRO A 36 23.54 -3.07 18.10
N GLU A 37 22.83 -4.03 18.73
CA GLU A 37 21.45 -4.37 18.40
C GLU A 37 20.49 -3.21 18.65
N ASN A 38 20.61 -2.55 19.82
CA ASN A 38 19.75 -1.42 20.17
C ASN A 38 19.96 -0.23 19.22
N LEU A 39 21.19 -0.01 18.79
CA LEU A 39 21.50 1.04 17.85
C LEU A 39 20.99 0.74 16.44
N ILE A 40 21.14 -0.51 15.98
CA ILE A 40 20.61 -0.94 14.70
C ILE A 40 19.08 -0.81 14.68
N GLU A 41 18.39 -1.22 15.74
CA GLU A 41 16.96 -1.06 15.85
C GLU A 41 16.52 0.42 15.82
N ALA A 42 17.21 1.30 16.54
CA ALA A 42 16.94 2.74 16.53
C ALA A 42 17.13 3.36 15.12
N ILE A 43 18.19 2.93 14.41
CA ILE A 43 18.48 3.38 13.04
C ILE A 43 17.42 2.89 12.07
N TYR A 44 16.98 1.64 12.16
CA TYR A 44 15.92 1.10 11.32
C TYR A 44 14.58 1.79 11.59
N ARG A 45 14.23 2.06 12.86
CA ARG A 45 13.03 2.83 13.19
C ARG A 45 13.07 4.24 12.64
N TYR A 46 14.22 4.91 12.72
CA TYR A 46 14.41 6.23 12.09
C TYR A 46 14.19 6.18 10.58
N TRP A 47 14.77 5.20 9.92
CA TRP A 47 14.62 5.03 8.48
C TRP A 47 13.17 4.75 8.04
N ARG A 48 12.40 4.06 8.88
CA ARG A 48 10.96 3.80 8.68
C ARG A 48 10.04 5.00 8.98
N GLY A 49 10.57 6.21 9.08
CA GLY A 49 9.79 7.42 9.38
C GLY A 49 9.55 7.66 10.88
N GLY A 50 10.13 6.83 11.74
CA GLY A 50 10.20 7.06 13.17
C GLY A 50 11.17 8.19 13.52
N ASN A 51 10.99 8.79 14.70
CA ASN A 51 11.66 9.99 15.12
C ASN A 51 12.85 9.65 16.02
N ILE A 52 14.07 10.17 15.73
CA ILE A 52 15.22 10.11 16.65
C ILE A 52 15.42 11.49 17.27
N ARG A 53 15.12 11.62 18.57
CA ARG A 53 15.50 12.78 19.36
C ARG A 53 16.73 12.42 20.22
N ILE A 54 17.87 13.03 19.97
CA ILE A 54 19.06 12.83 20.78
C ILE A 54 19.07 13.93 21.84
N GLU A 55 18.61 13.62 23.05
CA GLU A 55 18.75 14.51 24.20
C GLU A 55 20.02 14.15 24.95
N ARG A 56 20.99 15.06 24.96
CA ARG A 56 22.22 14.90 25.73
C ARG A 56 22.07 15.62 27.06
N ASN A 57 21.99 14.86 28.15
CA ASN A 57 22.21 15.37 29.49
C ASN A 57 23.72 15.28 29.83
N TRP A 58 24.50 16.19 29.27
CA TRP A 58 25.91 16.32 29.65
C TRP A 58 26.10 17.58 30.45
N ASN A 59 26.61 17.44 31.69
CA ASN A 59 27.19 18.51 32.43
C ASN A 59 28.48 18.94 31.70
N GLY A 60 28.41 20.03 30.89
CA GLY A 60 29.58 20.58 30.23
C GLY A 60 29.44 21.01 28.76
N ILE A 61 28.30 20.90 28.11
CA ILE A 61 28.10 21.43 26.75
C ILE A 61 27.43 22.81 26.81
N PRO A 62 27.91 23.81 26.01
CA PRO A 62 27.30 25.14 25.92
C PRO A 62 25.80 25.07 25.52
N ALA A 63 25.00 25.98 26.05
CA ALA A 63 23.55 26.03 25.85
C ALA A 63 23.11 26.10 24.36
N GLU A 64 23.97 26.57 23.48
CA GLU A 64 23.76 26.71 22.04
C GLU A 64 23.71 25.36 21.28
N ALA A 65 24.31 24.32 21.85
CA ALA A 65 24.27 22.97 21.26
C ALA A 65 23.02 22.14 21.68
N LYS A 66 22.15 22.69 22.53
CA LYS A 66 21.02 21.98 23.13
C LYS A 66 19.75 21.95 22.24
N ASN A 67 19.73 22.68 21.14
CA ASN A 67 18.54 22.88 20.32
C ASN A 67 18.63 22.31 18.89
N VAL A 68 19.30 21.20 18.69
CA VAL A 68 19.17 20.49 17.42
C VAL A 68 18.00 19.52 17.57
N SER A 69 16.79 20.04 17.36
CA SER A 69 15.59 19.20 17.24
C SER A 69 15.58 18.61 15.84
N TYR A 70 16.00 17.37 15.74
CA TYR A 70 15.63 16.56 14.58
C TYR A 70 14.20 16.09 14.82
N SER A 71 13.36 16.24 13.83
CA SER A 71 11.92 15.98 13.93
C SER A 71 11.64 14.50 14.08
N ASN A 72 12.14 13.86 15.12
CA ASN A 72 11.71 12.50 15.40
C ASN A 72 12.49 11.86 16.56
N SER A 73 11.86 11.22 17.54
CA SER A 73 12.35 11.16 18.91
C SER A 73 12.93 9.80 19.35
N ALA A 74 14.26 9.72 19.51
CA ALA A 74 14.86 8.79 20.47
C ALA A 74 15.62 9.61 21.54
N CYS A 75 15.43 9.26 22.81
CA CYS A 75 16.07 9.92 23.94
C CYS A 75 17.21 9.04 24.46
N LEU A 76 18.42 9.60 24.58
CA LEU A 76 19.55 8.95 25.25
C LEU A 76 19.62 9.47 26.70
N LEU A 77 19.49 8.58 27.67
CA LEU A 77 19.64 8.90 29.09
C LEU A 77 21.08 8.69 29.57
N PRO A 78 21.47 9.26 30.77
CA PRO A 78 22.83 9.19 31.30
C PRO A 78 23.39 7.79 31.56
N ASP A 79 22.55 6.76 31.56
CA ASP A 79 22.92 5.35 31.71
C ASP A 79 23.08 4.63 30.35
N ASP A 80 23.24 5.38 29.25
CA ASP A 80 23.44 4.87 27.90
C ASP A 80 22.31 3.96 27.38
N ARG A 81 21.08 4.11 27.88
CA ARG A 81 19.92 3.47 27.29
C ARG A 81 19.26 4.38 26.29
N ILE A 82 18.96 3.84 25.13
CA ILE A 82 18.08 4.49 24.16
C ILE A 82 16.65 4.24 24.62
N TYR A 83 16.01 5.28 25.15
CA TYR A 83 14.57 5.25 25.38
C TYR A 83 13.91 5.83 24.15
N LEU A 84 13.19 4.97 23.47
CA LEU A 84 12.21 5.42 22.50
C LEU A 84 11.06 5.99 23.33
N GLU A 85 10.94 7.33 23.39
CA GLU A 85 9.71 7.89 23.89
C GLU A 85 8.57 7.25 23.08
N ASN A 86 7.71 6.52 23.78
CA ASN A 86 6.36 6.28 23.33
C ASN A 86 5.64 7.63 23.26
N SER A 87 6.08 8.50 22.32
CA SER A 87 5.16 9.47 21.78
C SER A 87 4.01 8.60 21.31
N THR A 88 2.82 8.93 21.67
CA THR A 88 1.56 8.29 21.34
C THR A 88 1.30 8.30 19.83
N PHE A 89 2.27 7.85 19.01
CA PHE A 89 2.03 7.27 17.73
C PHE A 89 1.47 5.88 18.03
N ARG A 90 0.17 5.79 18.18
CA ARG A 90 -0.51 4.56 17.83
C ARG A 90 -0.02 4.27 16.43
N ASP A 91 0.70 3.14 16.27
CA ASP A 91 1.12 2.70 14.96
C ASP A 91 -0.14 2.74 14.07
N LEU A 92 -0.10 3.57 13.03
CA LEU A 92 -1.24 3.68 12.12
C LEU A 92 -1.35 2.32 11.41
N TRP A 93 -2.53 1.74 11.43
CA TRP A 93 -2.81 0.55 10.64
C TRP A 93 -2.77 0.92 9.15
N LYS A 94 -1.95 0.22 8.38
CA LYS A 94 -1.72 0.51 6.96
C LYS A 94 -2.34 -0.58 6.11
N ALA A 95 -3.26 -0.19 5.23
CA ALA A 95 -3.82 -1.06 4.20
C ALA A 95 -3.38 -0.58 2.82
N ALA A 96 -2.93 -1.51 1.98
CA ALA A 96 -2.51 -1.19 0.63
C ALA A 96 -3.20 -2.05 -0.41
N THR A 97 -3.34 -1.54 -1.62
CA THR A 97 -3.74 -2.30 -2.81
C THR A 97 -2.72 -2.12 -3.92
N TRP A 98 -2.39 -3.20 -4.62
CA TRP A 98 -1.42 -3.18 -5.71
C TRP A 98 -1.69 -4.27 -6.74
N ASN A 99 -1.99 -3.87 -7.97
CA ASN A 99 -1.92 -4.78 -9.12
C ASN A 99 -0.43 -5.03 -9.44
N VAL A 100 0.04 -6.24 -9.17
CA VAL A 100 1.48 -6.60 -9.32
C VAL A 100 1.82 -7.11 -10.73
N ASN A 101 0.85 -7.26 -11.61
CA ASN A 101 1.05 -7.73 -12.98
C ASN A 101 2.03 -8.93 -13.08
N SER A 102 1.71 -10.03 -12.43
CA SER A 102 2.51 -11.24 -12.16
C SER A 102 3.36 -11.18 -10.89
N ILE A 103 2.87 -11.86 -9.86
CA ILE A 103 3.58 -11.94 -8.57
C ILE A 103 4.96 -12.57 -8.70
N ARG A 104 5.13 -13.60 -9.56
CA ARG A 104 6.44 -14.24 -9.76
C ARG A 104 7.49 -13.28 -10.32
N THR A 105 7.06 -12.41 -11.23
CA THR A 105 7.98 -11.44 -11.86
C THR A 105 8.33 -10.31 -10.89
N ARG A 106 7.39 -9.92 -10.03
CA ARG A 106 7.51 -8.78 -9.10
C ARG A 106 7.84 -9.18 -7.67
N LEU A 107 8.03 -10.49 -7.40
CA LEU A 107 8.29 -10.95 -6.04
C LEU A 107 9.47 -10.25 -5.36
N PRO A 108 10.65 -10.08 -6.00
CA PRO A 108 11.74 -9.35 -5.37
C PRO A 108 11.37 -7.91 -5.00
N LEU A 109 10.75 -7.20 -5.94
CA LEU A 109 10.28 -5.83 -5.71
C LEU A 109 9.18 -5.77 -4.63
N LEU A 110 8.24 -6.73 -4.64
CA LEU A 110 7.18 -6.81 -3.63
C LEU A 110 7.78 -7.00 -2.24
N LEU A 111 8.75 -7.91 -2.07
CA LEU A 111 9.40 -8.16 -0.78
C LEU A 111 10.16 -6.93 -0.28
N GLU A 112 10.90 -6.24 -1.14
CA GLU A 112 11.58 -4.99 -0.81
C GLU A 112 10.57 -3.90 -0.41
N TRP A 113 9.49 -3.74 -1.16
CA TRP A 113 8.44 -2.78 -0.88
C TRP A 113 7.70 -3.09 0.44
N LEU A 114 7.42 -4.38 0.72
CA LEU A 114 6.82 -4.81 1.99
C LEU A 114 7.73 -4.47 3.19
N GLU A 115 9.05 -4.61 3.05
CA GLU A 115 10.01 -4.20 4.08
C GLU A 115 10.04 -2.67 4.25
N GLU A 116 10.05 -1.92 3.14
CA GLU A 116 10.13 -0.46 3.16
C GLU A 116 8.87 0.21 3.70
N GLN A 117 7.70 -0.14 3.17
CA GLN A 117 6.43 0.48 3.53
C GLN A 117 5.80 -0.11 4.79
N ASN A 118 6.14 -1.37 5.07
CA ASN A 118 5.73 -2.10 6.27
C ASN A 118 4.21 -2.10 6.51
N PRO A 119 3.35 -2.32 5.48
CA PRO A 119 1.90 -2.31 5.63
C PRO A 119 1.43 -3.46 6.53
N ASP A 120 0.26 -3.29 7.18
CA ASP A 120 -0.38 -4.35 7.97
C ASP A 120 -1.11 -5.35 7.09
N VAL A 121 -1.68 -4.86 5.98
CA VAL A 121 -2.40 -5.69 5.01
C VAL A 121 -2.19 -5.17 3.58
N VAL A 122 -2.11 -6.08 2.61
CA VAL A 122 -1.99 -5.76 1.19
C VAL A 122 -2.95 -6.61 0.37
N CYS A 123 -3.76 -5.95 -0.44
CA CYS A 123 -4.61 -6.55 -1.45
C CYS A 123 -3.87 -6.57 -2.80
N LEU A 124 -3.60 -7.75 -3.35
CA LEU A 124 -2.90 -7.90 -4.61
C LEU A 124 -3.86 -8.32 -5.73
N GLN A 125 -3.63 -7.81 -6.93
CA GLN A 125 -4.34 -8.17 -8.14
C GLN A 125 -3.33 -8.63 -9.21
N GLU A 126 -3.83 -9.37 -10.20
CA GLU A 126 -3.04 -9.96 -11.28
C GLU A 126 -1.84 -10.79 -10.81
N THR A 127 -2.05 -11.66 -9.84
CA THR A 127 -1.00 -12.57 -9.36
C THR A 127 -0.54 -13.53 -10.45
N LYS A 128 -1.42 -13.92 -11.39
CA LYS A 128 -1.15 -14.72 -12.61
C LYS A 128 -0.52 -16.08 -12.31
N VAL A 129 -0.82 -16.66 -11.17
CA VAL A 129 -0.37 -17.99 -10.75
C VAL A 129 -1.54 -18.78 -10.15
N GLU A 130 -1.50 -20.10 -10.29
CA GLU A 130 -2.37 -21.00 -9.54
C GLU A 130 -1.99 -21.00 -8.06
N ASP A 131 -2.92 -21.31 -7.16
CA ASP A 131 -2.70 -21.29 -5.71
C ASP A 131 -1.48 -22.10 -5.27
N ALA A 132 -1.26 -23.27 -5.88
CA ALA A 132 -0.10 -24.13 -5.59
C ALA A 132 1.27 -23.50 -5.98
N GLN A 133 1.27 -22.46 -6.80
CA GLN A 133 2.47 -21.75 -7.25
C GLN A 133 2.60 -20.36 -6.63
N PHE A 134 1.67 -20.00 -5.73
CA PHE A 134 1.72 -18.75 -5.03
C PHE A 134 2.91 -18.74 -4.04
N PRO A 135 3.73 -17.66 -3.97
CA PRO A 135 4.96 -17.63 -3.17
C PRO A 135 4.67 -17.40 -1.67
N ALA A 136 3.78 -18.22 -1.08
CA ALA A 136 3.34 -18.08 0.30
C ALA A 136 4.49 -18.26 1.31
N TRP A 137 5.48 -19.07 0.96
CA TRP A 137 6.64 -19.31 1.84
C TRP A 137 7.53 -18.06 1.94
N GLU A 138 7.87 -17.43 0.81
CA GLU A 138 8.68 -16.21 0.75
C GLU A 138 7.99 -15.04 1.46
N LEU A 139 6.69 -14.91 1.28
CA LEU A 139 5.88 -13.87 1.95
C LEU A 139 5.82 -14.11 3.47
N ARG A 140 5.72 -15.38 3.90
CA ARG A 140 5.76 -15.72 5.33
C ARG A 140 7.13 -15.40 5.95
N GLN A 141 8.24 -15.60 5.22
CA GLN A 141 9.57 -15.18 5.69
C GLN A 141 9.67 -13.65 5.83
N ALA A 142 8.92 -12.90 5.04
CA ALA A 142 8.78 -11.45 5.16
C ALA A 142 7.78 -11.00 6.24
N GLY A 143 7.17 -11.95 7.00
CA GLY A 143 6.25 -11.66 8.09
C GLY A 143 4.78 -11.53 7.69
N TYR A 144 4.40 -12.04 6.50
CA TYR A 144 3.02 -11.96 6.00
C TYR A 144 2.42 -13.35 5.80
N GLU A 145 1.34 -13.64 6.50
CA GLU A 145 0.43 -14.71 6.10
C GLU A 145 -0.36 -14.28 4.86
N SER A 146 -0.82 -15.25 4.08
CA SER A 146 -1.52 -14.95 2.83
C SER A 146 -2.68 -15.90 2.59
N VAL A 147 -3.71 -15.36 1.96
CA VAL A 147 -4.76 -16.13 1.29
C VAL A 147 -4.81 -15.70 -0.16
N CYS A 148 -4.99 -16.64 -1.07
CA CYS A 148 -5.02 -16.37 -2.50
C CYS A 148 -6.18 -17.10 -3.17
N TYR A 149 -6.64 -16.53 -4.26
CA TYR A 149 -7.52 -17.13 -5.22
C TYR A 149 -6.90 -16.91 -6.59
N GLY A 150 -6.25 -17.91 -7.10
CA GLY A 150 -5.40 -17.84 -8.27
C GLY A 150 -5.92 -18.64 -9.46
N GLN A 151 -5.42 -18.32 -10.63
CA GLN A 151 -5.61 -19.10 -11.83
C GLN A 151 -4.40 -19.00 -12.75
N LYS A 152 -4.27 -19.94 -13.66
CA LYS A 152 -3.13 -20.03 -14.57
C LYS A 152 -3.10 -18.84 -15.52
N SER A 153 -1.96 -18.16 -15.60
CA SER A 153 -1.59 -17.15 -16.61
C SER A 153 -2.32 -15.81 -16.54
N TYR A 154 -3.54 -15.75 -16.00
CA TYR A 154 -4.38 -14.55 -15.97
C TYR A 154 -4.96 -14.34 -14.59
N ASN A 155 -5.52 -13.13 -14.32
CA ASN A 155 -6.23 -12.80 -13.11
C ASN A 155 -5.44 -13.16 -11.83
N GLY A 156 -6.13 -13.60 -10.80
CA GLY A 156 -5.56 -13.94 -9.49
C GLY A 156 -5.54 -12.75 -8.54
N VAL A 157 -6.13 -12.95 -7.37
CA VAL A 157 -6.18 -11.97 -6.29
C VAL A 157 -5.66 -12.60 -5.01
N ALA A 158 -5.07 -11.81 -4.13
CA ALA A 158 -4.58 -12.30 -2.84
C ALA A 158 -4.66 -11.20 -1.78
N ILE A 159 -4.73 -11.62 -0.51
CA ILE A 159 -4.62 -10.75 0.65
C ILE A 159 -3.42 -11.23 1.47
N LEU A 160 -2.46 -10.33 1.69
CA LEU A 160 -1.31 -10.52 2.58
C LEU A 160 -1.57 -9.79 3.89
N SER A 161 -1.23 -10.37 5.03
CA SER A 161 -1.43 -9.72 6.32
C SER A 161 -0.41 -10.14 7.36
N LYS A 162 -0.01 -9.19 8.22
CA LYS A 162 0.74 -9.44 9.46
C LYS A 162 -0.15 -9.93 10.60
N HIS A 163 -1.46 -9.75 10.44
CA HIS A 163 -2.47 -10.10 11.45
C HIS A 163 -3.28 -11.32 10.99
N PRO A 164 -3.97 -12.01 11.90
CA PRO A 164 -4.81 -13.14 11.52
C PRO A 164 -5.85 -12.77 10.46
N ILE A 165 -5.93 -13.56 9.40
CA ILE A 165 -6.90 -13.43 8.33
C ILE A 165 -8.10 -14.33 8.67
N LYS A 166 -9.30 -13.75 8.70
CA LYS A 166 -10.55 -14.44 9.08
C LYS A 166 -11.61 -14.27 8.00
N ASP A 167 -12.65 -15.08 8.07
CA ASP A 167 -13.85 -14.98 7.25
C ASP A 167 -13.53 -14.87 5.74
N VAL A 168 -12.63 -15.73 5.27
CA VAL A 168 -12.15 -15.74 3.88
C VAL A 168 -13.26 -16.19 2.96
N GLN A 169 -13.49 -15.40 1.91
CA GLN A 169 -14.44 -15.69 0.84
C GLN A 169 -13.70 -15.64 -0.50
N LEU A 170 -13.88 -16.63 -1.33
CA LEU A 170 -13.34 -16.71 -2.70
C LEU A 170 -14.46 -16.52 -3.72
N GLY A 171 -14.36 -15.49 -4.56
CA GLY A 171 -15.40 -15.15 -5.53
C GLY A 171 -16.66 -14.55 -4.89
N PHE A 172 -17.72 -14.45 -5.66
CA PHE A 172 -19.01 -13.92 -5.23
C PHE A 172 -19.84 -14.94 -4.46
N HIS A 173 -20.64 -14.50 -3.49
CA HIS A 173 -21.52 -15.38 -2.71
C HIS A 173 -22.54 -16.12 -3.59
N ASN A 174 -23.05 -15.46 -4.61
CA ASN A 174 -24.02 -16.05 -5.55
C ASN A 174 -23.39 -16.95 -6.62
N CYS A 175 -22.08 -17.25 -6.47
CA CYS A 175 -21.33 -18.08 -7.42
C CYS A 175 -21.20 -17.47 -8.84
N TYR A 176 -21.41 -16.17 -8.99
CA TYR A 176 -21.13 -15.49 -10.25
C TYR A 176 -19.61 -15.55 -10.54
N ASP A 177 -19.26 -15.73 -11.82
CA ASP A 177 -17.90 -15.66 -12.34
C ASP A 177 -16.88 -16.62 -11.66
N GLN A 178 -17.31 -17.83 -11.26
CA GLN A 178 -16.47 -18.82 -10.56
C GLN A 178 -15.23 -19.27 -11.35
N ASP A 179 -15.23 -19.11 -12.67
CA ASP A 179 -14.10 -19.49 -13.54
C ASP A 179 -12.99 -18.43 -13.55
N ASN A 180 -13.21 -17.26 -12.92
CA ASN A 180 -12.27 -16.17 -12.92
C ASN A 180 -11.92 -15.71 -11.49
N ALA A 181 -10.66 -15.82 -11.14
CA ALA A 181 -10.12 -15.42 -9.85
C ALA A 181 -9.96 -13.88 -9.76
N ARG A 182 -11.06 -13.15 -9.51
CA ARG A 182 -11.12 -11.69 -9.56
C ARG A 182 -11.60 -11.01 -8.27
N LEU A 183 -12.14 -11.79 -7.34
CA LEU A 183 -12.63 -11.30 -6.05
C LEU A 183 -12.18 -12.23 -4.93
N ILE A 184 -11.61 -11.66 -3.88
CA ILE A 184 -11.36 -12.34 -2.60
C ILE A 184 -11.67 -11.36 -1.48
N ALA A 185 -12.38 -11.82 -0.45
CA ALA A 185 -12.65 -10.98 0.70
C ALA A 185 -12.22 -11.67 1.98
N ALA A 186 -11.81 -10.88 2.98
CA ALA A 186 -11.43 -11.37 4.31
C ALA A 186 -11.58 -10.29 5.36
N THR A 187 -11.56 -10.69 6.63
CA THR A 187 -11.55 -9.78 7.78
C THR A 187 -10.16 -9.77 8.41
N VAL A 188 -9.54 -8.60 8.51
CA VAL A 188 -8.23 -8.38 9.14
C VAL A 188 -8.34 -7.25 10.15
N SER A 189 -7.92 -7.48 11.39
CA SER A 189 -7.98 -6.49 12.49
C SER A 189 -9.38 -5.87 12.69
N GLY A 190 -10.43 -6.62 12.40
CA GLY A 190 -11.82 -6.17 12.49
C GLY A 190 -12.30 -5.38 11.25
N VAL A 191 -11.47 -5.14 10.26
CA VAL A 191 -11.84 -4.49 8.99
C VAL A 191 -12.17 -5.55 7.95
N ARG A 192 -13.36 -5.48 7.35
CA ARG A 192 -13.72 -6.28 6.18
C ARG A 192 -13.07 -5.69 4.94
N LEU A 193 -12.28 -6.49 4.24
CA LEU A 193 -11.58 -6.13 3.01
C LEU A 193 -12.15 -6.93 1.85
N VAL A 194 -12.59 -6.25 0.81
CA VAL A 194 -13.04 -6.85 -0.45
C VAL A 194 -12.02 -6.44 -1.52
N ASN A 195 -11.16 -7.38 -1.90
CA ASN A 195 -10.15 -7.19 -2.92
C ASN A 195 -10.70 -7.59 -4.29
N VAL A 196 -10.70 -6.65 -5.23
CA VAL A 196 -11.27 -6.86 -6.55
C VAL A 196 -10.28 -6.56 -7.68
N TYR A 197 -10.37 -7.33 -8.74
CA TYR A 197 -9.77 -7.07 -10.04
C TYR A 197 -10.86 -7.00 -11.11
N ILE A 198 -11.38 -5.79 -11.36
CA ILE A 198 -12.46 -5.58 -12.33
C ILE A 198 -11.93 -5.82 -13.75
N PRO A 199 -12.70 -6.53 -14.63
CA PRO A 199 -12.30 -6.77 -16.00
C PRO A 199 -11.94 -5.47 -16.74
N GLN A 200 -10.90 -5.49 -17.59
CA GLN A 200 -10.48 -4.33 -18.36
C GLN A 200 -11.52 -3.90 -19.42
N GLY A 201 -12.16 -4.86 -20.13
CA GLY A 201 -13.27 -4.59 -21.07
C GLY A 201 -12.88 -4.52 -22.54
N GLN A 202 -11.62 -4.39 -22.91
CA GLN A 202 -11.03 -4.29 -24.26
C GLN A 202 -11.55 -3.10 -25.10
N THR A 203 -12.69 -3.25 -25.76
CA THR A 203 -13.38 -2.19 -26.51
C THR A 203 -14.85 -2.11 -26.13
N THR A 204 -15.46 -0.95 -26.27
CA THR A 204 -16.86 -0.69 -25.86
C THR A 204 -17.87 -1.56 -26.61
N GLU A 205 -17.54 -2.04 -27.82
CA GLU A 205 -18.39 -2.90 -28.63
C GLU A 205 -18.20 -4.40 -28.31
N SER A 206 -17.23 -4.75 -27.46
CA SER A 206 -16.89 -6.15 -27.18
C SER A 206 -17.82 -6.77 -26.13
N ASP A 207 -17.98 -8.09 -26.17
CA ASP A 207 -18.64 -8.84 -25.10
C ASP A 207 -17.88 -8.74 -23.76
N LYS A 208 -16.57 -8.41 -23.80
CA LYS A 208 -15.76 -8.18 -22.61
C LYS A 208 -16.12 -6.87 -21.91
N PHE A 209 -16.61 -5.86 -22.63
CA PHE A 209 -17.12 -4.66 -22.02
C PHE A 209 -18.46 -4.93 -21.31
N LYS A 210 -19.36 -5.67 -21.94
CA LYS A 210 -20.61 -6.11 -21.30
C LYS A 210 -20.34 -6.93 -20.04
N TYR A 211 -19.39 -7.88 -20.14
CA TYR A 211 -18.95 -8.65 -18.99
C TYR A 211 -18.42 -7.75 -17.86
N LYS A 212 -17.63 -6.72 -18.17
CA LYS A 212 -17.16 -5.75 -17.20
C LYS A 212 -18.31 -5.04 -16.50
N LEU A 213 -19.28 -4.53 -17.23
CA LEU A 213 -20.45 -3.85 -16.67
C LEU A 213 -21.25 -4.79 -15.75
N THR A 214 -21.52 -6.01 -16.19
CA THR A 214 -22.22 -7.03 -15.38
C THR A 214 -21.40 -7.37 -14.12
N PHE A 215 -20.08 -7.50 -14.23
CA PHE A 215 -19.21 -7.75 -13.07
C PHE A 215 -19.35 -6.66 -12.00
N ILE A 216 -19.43 -5.38 -12.41
CA ILE A 216 -19.60 -4.26 -11.50
C ILE A 216 -21.01 -4.28 -10.88
N GLU A 217 -22.05 -4.63 -11.66
CA GLU A 217 -23.41 -4.79 -11.14
C GLU A 217 -23.47 -5.88 -10.06
N GLU A 218 -22.85 -7.03 -10.31
CA GLU A 218 -22.76 -8.12 -9.33
C GLU A 218 -21.94 -7.71 -8.09
N LEU A 219 -20.85 -6.97 -8.27
CA LEU A 219 -20.08 -6.41 -7.14
C LEU A 219 -20.95 -5.48 -6.28
N ILE A 220 -21.77 -4.64 -6.89
CA ILE A 220 -22.70 -3.78 -6.17
C ILE A 220 -23.69 -4.62 -5.34
N GLN A 221 -24.27 -5.68 -5.93
CA GLN A 221 -25.19 -6.58 -5.20
C GLN A 221 -24.48 -7.31 -4.06
N GLU A 222 -23.25 -7.76 -4.29
CA GLU A 222 -22.40 -8.39 -3.27
C GLU A 222 -22.21 -7.46 -2.05
N ILE A 223 -21.84 -6.21 -2.29
CA ILE A 223 -21.61 -5.20 -1.24
C ILE A 223 -22.89 -4.85 -0.51
N LEU A 224 -24.03 -4.78 -1.22
CA LEU A 224 -25.33 -4.52 -0.60
C LEU A 224 -25.81 -5.69 0.28
N ALA A 225 -25.51 -6.93 -0.08
CA ALA A 225 -25.88 -8.11 0.68
C ALA A 225 -25.13 -8.20 2.00
N GLU A 226 -23.90 -7.71 2.05
CA GLU A 226 -23.11 -7.62 3.27
C GLU A 226 -23.54 -6.37 4.08
N ASN A 227 -24.35 -6.50 5.09
CA ASN A 227 -24.87 -5.39 5.92
C ASN A 227 -23.77 -4.72 6.74
N PHE A 228 -23.02 -3.78 6.14
CA PHE A 228 -21.84 -3.11 6.76
C PHE A 228 -22.14 -1.75 7.41
N SER A 229 -23.36 -1.50 7.87
CA SER A 229 -23.69 -0.19 8.45
C SER A 229 -22.80 0.20 9.63
N ASP A 230 -22.39 -0.77 10.47
CA ASP A 230 -21.74 -0.53 11.75
C ASP A 230 -20.32 -1.11 11.89
N SER A 231 -19.81 -1.77 10.84
CA SER A 231 -18.47 -2.38 10.83
C SER A 231 -17.58 -1.76 9.76
N PRO A 232 -16.27 -1.59 10.01
CA PRO A 232 -15.37 -0.99 9.03
C PRO A 232 -15.20 -1.90 7.80
N LEU A 233 -15.40 -1.32 6.61
CA LEU A 233 -15.29 -1.98 5.32
C LEU A 233 -14.44 -1.15 4.36
N ALA A 234 -13.58 -1.83 3.58
CA ALA A 234 -12.98 -1.29 2.37
C ALA A 234 -13.12 -2.23 1.18
N ILE A 235 -13.47 -1.68 0.03
CA ILE A 235 -13.31 -2.31 -1.28
C ILE A 235 -12.03 -1.76 -1.88
N MET A 236 -11.09 -2.64 -2.18
CA MET A 236 -9.76 -2.25 -2.63
C MET A 236 -9.40 -3.02 -3.90
N GLY A 237 -8.68 -2.38 -4.81
CA GLY A 237 -8.20 -3.09 -5.98
C GLY A 237 -8.04 -2.24 -7.23
N ASP A 238 -7.83 -2.95 -8.33
CA ASP A 238 -7.83 -2.40 -9.68
C ASP A 238 -9.25 -2.44 -10.26
N PHE A 239 -9.84 -1.27 -10.37
CA PHE A 239 -11.19 -1.10 -10.89
C PHE A 239 -11.23 -0.97 -12.41
N ASN A 240 -10.08 -0.74 -13.03
CA ASN A 240 -9.99 -0.48 -14.46
C ASN A 240 -10.91 0.66 -14.95
N ILE A 241 -11.27 1.59 -14.08
CA ILE A 241 -12.12 2.76 -14.36
C ILE A 241 -11.46 4.01 -13.79
N ALA A 242 -11.28 5.04 -14.62
CA ALA A 242 -10.92 6.37 -14.16
C ALA A 242 -12.21 7.19 -13.98
N PRO A 243 -12.59 7.62 -12.76
CA PRO A 243 -13.92 8.16 -12.48
C PRO A 243 -14.18 9.53 -13.09
N LYS A 244 -13.15 10.38 -13.20
CA LYS A 244 -13.28 11.79 -13.56
C LYS A 244 -12.18 12.26 -14.49
N ALA A 245 -12.33 13.45 -15.06
CA ALA A 245 -11.34 14.05 -15.96
C ALA A 245 -9.96 14.23 -15.32
N GLU A 246 -9.90 14.53 -14.00
CA GLU A 246 -8.65 14.63 -13.26
C GLU A 246 -7.91 13.30 -13.08
N ASP A 247 -8.57 12.17 -13.37
CA ASP A 247 -8.04 10.80 -13.21
C ASP A 247 -7.44 10.22 -14.51
N VAL A 248 -7.42 10.99 -15.58
CA VAL A 248 -6.81 10.61 -16.87
C VAL A 248 -5.93 11.73 -17.40
N SER A 249 -4.84 11.37 -18.09
CA SER A 249 -3.90 12.33 -18.65
C SER A 249 -4.48 13.13 -19.83
N ASN A 250 -5.40 12.55 -20.58
CA ASN A 250 -6.06 13.17 -21.73
C ASN A 250 -7.56 12.84 -21.76
N PRO A 251 -8.41 13.59 -21.02
CA PRO A 251 -9.84 13.32 -20.92
C PRO A 251 -10.57 13.36 -22.28
N GLU A 252 -10.19 14.28 -23.16
CA GLU A 252 -10.83 14.43 -24.48
C GLU A 252 -10.58 13.18 -25.34
N ALA A 253 -9.33 12.68 -25.36
CA ALA A 253 -8.96 11.49 -26.10
C ALA A 253 -9.57 10.22 -25.52
N MET A 254 -9.87 10.19 -24.21
CA MET A 254 -10.43 9.03 -23.51
C MET A 254 -11.96 9.00 -23.49
N GLN A 255 -12.62 10.08 -23.86
CA GLN A 255 -14.09 10.17 -23.81
C GLN A 255 -14.75 9.00 -24.55
N ASN A 256 -15.70 8.34 -23.89
CA ASN A 256 -16.44 7.16 -24.38
C ASN A 256 -15.57 5.93 -24.69
N LYS A 257 -14.32 5.90 -24.24
CA LYS A 257 -13.49 4.69 -24.32
C LYS A 257 -13.59 3.86 -23.02
N VAL A 258 -13.21 2.60 -23.13
CA VAL A 258 -13.07 1.70 -21.98
C VAL A 258 -12.15 2.35 -20.93
N SER A 259 -12.49 2.17 -19.68
CA SER A 259 -11.91 2.80 -18.49
C SER A 259 -12.27 4.28 -18.31
N PHE A 260 -12.99 4.89 -19.25
CA PHE A 260 -13.51 6.27 -19.15
C PHE A 260 -14.86 6.42 -19.88
N HIS A 261 -15.75 5.47 -19.69
CA HIS A 261 -17.05 5.39 -20.36
C HIS A 261 -18.18 5.79 -19.40
N PRO A 262 -19.25 6.51 -19.89
CA PRO A 262 -20.36 6.94 -19.03
C PRO A 262 -21.05 5.82 -18.26
N GLU A 263 -21.21 4.62 -18.86
CA GLU A 263 -21.81 3.48 -18.18
C GLU A 263 -20.93 2.96 -17.02
N GLU A 264 -19.62 2.93 -17.19
CA GLU A 264 -18.67 2.58 -16.12
C GLU A 264 -18.75 3.63 -14.98
N HIS A 265 -18.79 4.92 -15.32
CA HIS A 265 -18.95 5.99 -14.35
C HIS A 265 -20.25 5.90 -13.57
N ALA A 266 -21.36 5.59 -14.25
CA ALA A 266 -22.69 5.44 -13.63
C ALA A 266 -22.72 4.26 -12.63
N LEU A 267 -22.03 3.15 -12.94
CA LEU A 267 -21.92 2.00 -12.05
C LEU A 267 -21.00 2.29 -10.86
N LEU A 268 -19.86 2.92 -11.09
CA LEU A 268 -18.95 3.31 -10.00
C LEU A 268 -19.60 4.33 -9.05
N ALA A 269 -20.39 5.26 -9.60
CA ALA A 269 -21.15 6.23 -8.80
C ALA A 269 -22.13 5.55 -7.85
N LYS A 270 -22.79 4.44 -8.25
CA LYS A 270 -23.66 3.69 -7.35
C LYS A 270 -22.92 3.20 -6.09
N LEU A 271 -21.66 2.74 -6.20
CA LEU A 271 -20.86 2.36 -5.03
C LEU A 271 -20.62 3.55 -4.08
N THR A 272 -20.33 4.73 -4.62
CA THR A 272 -20.15 5.94 -3.80
C THR A 272 -21.48 6.45 -3.21
N ASP A 273 -22.59 6.32 -3.93
CA ASP A 273 -23.93 6.69 -3.46
C ASP A 273 -24.39 5.81 -2.27
N PHE A 274 -23.86 4.58 -2.14
CA PHE A 274 -24.05 3.74 -0.96
C PHE A 274 -23.19 4.17 0.25
N GLY A 275 -22.50 5.30 0.17
CA GLY A 275 -21.70 5.85 1.26
C GLY A 275 -20.26 5.38 1.28
N LEU A 276 -19.76 4.82 0.17
CA LEU A 276 -18.33 4.52 0.04
C LEU A 276 -17.55 5.75 -0.41
N CYS A 277 -16.54 6.12 0.34
CA CYS A 277 -15.66 7.25 0.08
C CYS A 277 -14.40 6.80 -0.66
N ASP A 278 -14.06 7.47 -1.75
CA ASP A 278 -12.74 7.36 -2.38
C ASP A 278 -11.70 8.03 -1.46
N LEU A 279 -10.93 7.22 -0.76
CA LEU A 279 -10.01 7.73 0.25
C LEU A 279 -8.89 8.57 -0.34
N PHE A 280 -8.39 8.24 -1.53
CA PHE A 280 -7.36 9.07 -2.16
C PHE A 280 -7.88 10.48 -2.43
N ARG A 281 -9.06 10.61 -3.04
CA ARG A 281 -9.67 11.91 -3.36
C ARG A 281 -10.13 12.70 -2.15
N LYS A 282 -10.33 12.06 -1.01
CA LYS A 282 -10.55 12.76 0.28
C LYS A 282 -9.34 13.60 0.69
N PHE A 283 -8.10 13.15 0.39
CA PHE A 283 -6.86 13.81 0.81
C PHE A 283 -6.16 14.57 -0.32
N ASP A 284 -6.28 14.10 -1.56
CA ASP A 284 -5.61 14.72 -2.71
C ASP A 284 -6.59 15.02 -3.85
N PRO A 285 -7.06 16.27 -3.99
CA PRO A 285 -7.96 16.67 -5.07
C PRO A 285 -7.22 17.01 -6.39
N ARG A 286 -5.88 16.98 -6.42
CA ARG A 286 -5.09 17.40 -7.59
C ARG A 286 -5.29 16.45 -8.77
N SER A 287 -5.40 17.01 -9.98
CA SER A 287 -5.32 16.23 -11.22
C SER A 287 -3.92 15.69 -11.49
N GLY A 288 -3.83 14.68 -12.37
CA GLY A 288 -2.55 14.12 -12.78
C GLY A 288 -1.90 13.17 -11.75
N GLN A 289 -2.65 12.76 -10.73
CA GLN A 289 -2.22 11.73 -9.79
C GLN A 289 -2.72 10.39 -10.32
N PHE A 290 -1.83 9.58 -10.88
CA PHE A 290 -2.17 8.33 -11.53
C PHE A 290 -1.66 7.12 -10.76
N SER A 291 -2.31 5.96 -10.95
CA SER A 291 -1.90 4.69 -10.38
C SER A 291 -1.46 3.66 -11.44
N TRP A 292 -1.70 3.96 -12.71
CA TRP A 292 -1.37 3.09 -13.85
C TRP A 292 -0.81 3.87 -15.05
N TRP A 293 0.16 3.25 -15.78
CA TRP A 293 0.77 3.78 -17.00
C TRP A 293 1.09 2.64 -17.98
N ASP A 294 0.69 2.78 -19.24
CA ASP A 294 0.95 1.75 -20.26
C ASP A 294 2.46 1.61 -20.56
N PHE A 295 3.02 0.42 -20.31
CA PHE A 295 4.41 0.11 -20.64
C PHE A 295 4.74 0.28 -22.12
N ARG A 296 3.81 -0.09 -23.02
CA ARG A 296 4.04 -0.11 -24.47
C ARG A 296 4.27 1.29 -25.03
N THR A 297 3.70 2.29 -24.38
CA THR A 297 3.82 3.70 -24.79
C THR A 297 4.84 4.47 -23.96
N GLN A 298 5.53 3.82 -23.01
CA GLN A 298 6.37 4.51 -22.03
C GLN A 298 5.60 5.61 -21.29
N GLY A 299 4.35 5.29 -20.91
CA GLY A 299 3.40 6.24 -20.34
C GLY A 299 3.91 6.92 -19.06
N PHE A 300 4.68 6.20 -18.23
CA PHE A 300 5.23 6.76 -16.99
C PHE A 300 6.20 7.91 -17.26
N GLU A 301 7.15 7.72 -18.14
CA GLU A 301 8.15 8.73 -18.54
C GLU A 301 7.50 9.93 -19.24
N ARG A 302 6.37 9.71 -19.93
CA ARG A 302 5.60 10.75 -20.62
C ARG A 302 4.57 11.44 -19.74
N GLY A 303 4.35 10.94 -18.50
CA GLY A 303 3.28 11.43 -17.62
C GLY A 303 1.88 11.11 -18.13
N GLU A 304 1.73 10.08 -18.98
CA GLU A 304 0.46 9.65 -19.57
C GLU A 304 -0.10 8.45 -18.81
N GLY A 305 -0.93 8.68 -17.82
CA GLY A 305 -1.47 7.65 -16.95
C GLY A 305 -2.96 7.79 -16.68
N MET A 306 -3.45 6.88 -15.87
CA MET A 306 -4.80 6.87 -15.32
C MET A 306 -4.77 6.49 -13.83
N ARG A 307 -5.71 7.00 -13.06
CA ARG A 307 -5.96 6.50 -11.70
C ARG A 307 -7.13 5.52 -11.76
N ILE A 308 -6.82 4.26 -11.61
CA ILE A 308 -7.75 3.14 -11.74
C ILE A 308 -7.71 2.16 -10.56
N ASP A 309 -6.80 2.38 -9.60
CA ASP A 309 -6.70 1.62 -8.36
C ASP A 309 -7.25 2.43 -7.20
N PHE A 310 -8.05 1.79 -6.33
CA PHE A 310 -8.83 2.48 -5.29
C PHE A 310 -8.78 1.79 -3.95
N ILE A 311 -8.98 2.61 -2.92
CA ILE A 311 -9.46 2.21 -1.59
C ILE A 311 -10.78 2.97 -1.38
N LEU A 312 -11.90 2.28 -1.59
CA LEU A 312 -13.24 2.79 -1.31
C LEU A 312 -13.66 2.30 0.08
N ALA A 313 -13.89 3.20 1.02
CA ALA A 313 -14.20 2.84 2.40
C ALA A 313 -15.56 3.36 2.84
N ASN A 314 -16.26 2.59 3.69
CA ASN A 314 -17.50 3.06 4.30
C ASN A 314 -17.23 4.18 5.34
N THR A 315 -18.28 4.82 5.83
CA THR A 315 -18.19 5.94 6.76
C THR A 315 -17.41 5.58 8.04
N VAL A 316 -17.58 4.35 8.54
CA VAL A 316 -16.89 3.87 9.76
C VAL A 316 -15.38 3.90 9.55
N LEU A 317 -14.89 3.25 8.50
CA LEU A 317 -13.45 3.19 8.22
C LEU A 317 -12.91 4.54 7.74
N THR A 318 -13.69 5.30 6.94
CA THR A 318 -13.32 6.64 6.47
C THR A 318 -13.05 7.62 7.61
N SER A 319 -13.77 7.49 8.73
CA SER A 319 -13.60 8.36 9.91
C SER A 319 -12.26 8.15 10.61
N SER A 320 -11.68 6.95 10.52
CA SER A 320 -10.37 6.61 11.11
C SER A 320 -9.19 6.90 10.15
N CYS A 321 -9.47 7.17 8.86
CA CYS A 321 -8.43 7.38 7.85
C CYS A 321 -7.71 8.72 8.06
N GLN A 322 -6.38 8.66 8.15
CA GLN A 322 -5.49 9.80 8.37
C GLN A 322 -4.77 10.24 7.09
N ALA A 323 -4.52 9.33 6.17
CA ALA A 323 -3.87 9.59 4.88
C ALA A 323 -4.25 8.52 3.86
N CYS A 324 -4.22 8.90 2.58
CA CYS A 324 -4.25 7.95 1.47
C CYS A 324 -3.37 8.51 0.34
N ILE A 325 -2.41 7.70 -0.12
CA ILE A 325 -1.41 8.12 -1.11
C ILE A 325 -1.27 7.07 -2.22
N ILE A 326 -0.76 7.50 -3.37
CA ILE A 326 -0.27 6.63 -4.44
C ILE A 326 1.25 6.62 -4.36
N ASP A 327 1.85 5.45 -4.14
CA ASP A 327 3.30 5.30 -4.04
C ASP A 327 3.94 5.11 -5.41
N THR A 328 4.20 6.23 -6.09
CA THR A 328 4.82 6.22 -7.42
C THR A 328 6.30 5.84 -7.41
N GLU A 329 6.98 5.80 -6.24
CA GLU A 329 8.37 5.35 -6.14
C GLU A 329 8.51 3.86 -6.50
N ALA A 330 7.51 3.04 -6.17
CA ALA A 330 7.45 1.63 -6.58
C ALA A 330 7.48 1.45 -8.11
N ARG A 331 6.95 2.43 -8.88
CA ARG A 331 6.95 2.42 -10.35
C ARG A 331 8.32 2.76 -10.95
N GLN A 332 9.22 3.35 -10.18
CA GLN A 332 10.58 3.75 -10.61
C GLN A 332 11.64 2.67 -10.36
N GLN A 333 11.28 1.56 -9.74
CA GLN A 333 12.20 0.47 -9.39
C GLN A 333 12.51 -0.42 -10.62
N ASP A 334 13.44 -1.37 -10.46
CA ASP A 334 13.75 -2.35 -11.52
C ASP A 334 12.55 -3.29 -11.75
N ARG A 335 12.20 -3.52 -13.01
CA ARG A 335 11.08 -4.38 -13.44
C ARG A 335 9.77 -4.10 -12.69
N PRO A 336 9.32 -2.86 -12.62
CA PRO A 336 8.15 -2.49 -11.83
C PRO A 336 6.87 -3.11 -12.41
N SER A 337 5.76 -3.07 -11.67
CA SER A 337 4.42 -3.21 -12.24
C SER A 337 4.10 -1.98 -13.10
N ASP A 338 3.14 -2.07 -14.02
CA ASP A 338 2.54 -0.90 -14.69
C ASP A 338 1.61 -0.11 -13.76
N HIS A 339 1.30 -0.67 -12.58
CA HIS A 339 0.59 0.00 -11.51
C HIS A 339 1.51 0.41 -10.37
N ALA A 340 1.14 1.48 -9.66
CA ALA A 340 1.70 1.90 -8.39
C ALA A 340 0.78 1.49 -7.23
N PRO A 341 1.31 1.14 -6.05
CA PRO A 341 0.50 0.85 -4.87
C PRO A 341 -0.31 2.06 -4.41
N VAL A 342 -1.54 1.84 -3.92
CA VAL A 342 -2.32 2.82 -3.17
C VAL A 342 -2.32 2.42 -1.70
N ILE A 343 -1.96 3.33 -0.81
CA ILE A 343 -1.77 3.07 0.62
C ILE A 343 -2.69 3.97 1.43
N GLY A 344 -3.53 3.39 2.27
CA GLY A 344 -4.33 4.09 3.28
C GLY A 344 -3.75 3.88 4.68
N GLU A 345 -3.73 4.93 5.50
CA GLU A 345 -3.30 4.91 6.90
C GLU A 345 -4.46 5.23 7.82
N PHE A 346 -4.68 4.38 8.82
CA PHE A 346 -5.87 4.41 9.68
C PHE A 346 -5.51 4.38 11.15
N LYS A 347 -6.27 5.08 11.97
CA LYS A 347 -6.22 5.03 13.42
C LYS A 347 -7.36 4.14 13.92
N LEU A 348 -7.13 2.80 13.87
CA LEU A 348 -8.10 1.81 14.32
C LEU A 348 -8.17 1.71 15.85
#